data_838e06af5177f2b895ef463c717a38d7
#
_entry.id   838e06af5177f2b895ef463c717a38d7
#
_cell.length_a   1.000
_cell.length_b   1.000
_cell.length_c   1.000
_cell.angle_alpha   90.00
_cell.angle_beta   90.00
_cell.angle_gamma   90.00
#
_symmetry.space_group_name_H-M   'P 1'
#
loop_
_entity.id
_entity.type
_entity.pdbx_description
1 polymer ?
#
loop_
_entity_poly.entity_id
_entity_poly.type
_entity_poly.pdbx_seq_one_letter_code
_entity_poly.pdbx_strand_id
1 'polypeptide(L)'
;MDKNTLVGFALIGAVVIGFSIYNRPSQEEMARAKHYQDSIQAIAQKEAERQAQAATTQSQNATLHLDSTSMFYGASQGAEQLTTLENNVVKLTFTNKGGRVCAAILKDYNGQDGKPLMLFDEKDSGMNFAFEGKNENILTEDMYFQPTNVTDSTVTMRLAANNGGYIDFDYKLLPDAYMVNFTIRANGMQNFFPPALNTVNINWRQRARQLEKGFSFEQRYTSLTYKPVEKSSDYPNEMKEAKEDVTDRLDWIAFKNQFFSSVLIADQDFDKASLTSTPQQEGSGYMKNYTADMTTFFDPTGKQPTDMQFYFGPNHFKTLLNSNDLSLSQKDLELEDLVYLGWPIIRWVNRWFTINLFDWLSGWGLSMGVVLLLMTIIVKVLVYPATYKSYMSSAKMRVLKPYINEINAKYPKKEDALKKQQETMALYSKYGVSPMGGCLPMLIQMPVFMALFFFVPNAIELRQQSFLWAPDLSTYDDIINWGTNIPLLGNHLSLFCLLFSITNILNTMYTMKQQDMGQQQMPGMKLMMYIMPVMFIFIFNGYSSGLNYYYFISGLIGILTMVILRKTTDEKKLLAMLEARKEKKSQKNGGKPGGGLMAKLEALQKEQERLQQERMNKGKK
;
A
#
# COMPACT_ATOMS: atom_id res chain seq x y z
N MET A 1 30.16 -2.64 26.46
CA MET A 1 30.47 -2.25 25.09
C MET A 1 31.96 -2.07 24.97
N ASP A 2 32.57 -2.67 23.96
CA ASP A 2 34.02 -2.54 23.73
C ASP A 2 34.31 -1.13 23.21
N LYS A 3 35.43 -0.50 23.68
CA LYS A 3 35.84 0.86 23.28
C LYS A 3 35.82 1.04 21.75
N ASN A 4 36.17 0.00 21.01
CA ASN A 4 36.15 0.00 19.53
C ASN A 4 34.76 0.13 18.93
N THR A 5 33.72 -0.39 19.58
CA THR A 5 32.32 -0.27 19.14
C THR A 5 31.80 1.15 19.37
N LEU A 6 32.19 1.77 20.48
CA LEU A 6 31.81 3.16 20.80
C LEU A 6 32.51 4.15 19.85
N VAL A 7 33.78 3.92 19.53
CA VAL A 7 34.53 4.66 18.50
C VAL A 7 33.93 4.46 17.12
N GLY A 8 33.44 3.24 16.78
CA GLY A 8 32.74 2.97 15.54
C GLY A 8 31.44 3.76 15.39
N PHE A 9 30.64 3.85 16.46
CA PHE A 9 29.41 4.68 16.46
C PHE A 9 29.72 6.18 16.37
N ALA A 10 30.76 6.64 17.07
CA ALA A 10 31.20 8.03 16.99
C ALA A 10 31.75 8.39 15.60
N LEU A 11 32.47 7.47 14.94
CA LEU A 11 32.95 7.63 13.57
C LEU A 11 31.80 7.64 12.56
N ILE A 12 30.78 6.77 12.71
CA ILE A 12 29.60 6.77 11.86
C ILE A 12 28.81 8.07 12.02
N GLY A 13 28.62 8.53 13.27
CA GLY A 13 28.03 9.82 13.56
C GLY A 13 28.83 10.98 12.94
N ALA A 14 30.16 10.96 13.06
CA ALA A 14 31.04 11.96 12.45
C ALA A 14 31.02 11.91 10.91
N VAL A 15 30.93 10.73 10.30
CA VAL A 15 30.80 10.57 8.83
C VAL A 15 29.45 11.08 8.35
N VAL A 16 28.35 10.77 9.04
CA VAL A 16 27.00 11.27 8.68
C VAL A 16 26.93 12.79 8.86
N ILE A 17 27.48 13.33 9.95
CA ILE A 17 27.56 14.77 10.18
C ILE A 17 28.51 15.42 9.17
N GLY A 18 29.68 14.84 8.91
CA GLY A 18 30.64 15.32 7.92
C GLY A 18 30.09 15.30 6.51
N PHE A 19 29.37 14.24 6.12
CA PHE A 19 28.68 14.14 4.84
C PHE A 19 27.50 15.14 4.74
N SER A 20 26.78 15.36 5.83
CA SER A 20 25.71 16.36 5.92
C SER A 20 26.25 17.79 5.84
N ILE A 21 27.44 18.04 6.40
CA ILE A 21 28.11 19.35 6.32
C ILE A 21 28.76 19.54 4.94
N TYR A 22 29.37 18.49 4.37
CA TYR A 22 29.99 18.52 3.05
C TYR A 22 28.96 18.69 1.93
N ASN A 23 27.78 18.05 2.07
CA ASN A 23 26.64 18.20 1.15
C ASN A 23 25.69 19.33 1.53
N ARG A 24 26.05 20.22 2.48
CA ARG A 24 25.27 21.45 2.64
C ARG A 24 25.38 22.25 1.36
N PRO A 25 24.26 22.49 0.67
CA PRO A 25 24.29 23.36 -0.50
C PRO A 25 24.84 24.72 -0.08
N SER A 26 25.72 25.28 -0.90
CA SER A 26 26.26 26.62 -0.67
C SER A 26 25.13 27.64 -0.59
N GLN A 27 25.36 28.79 0.08
CA GLN A 27 24.35 29.84 0.13
C GLN A 27 23.89 30.27 -1.27
N GLU A 28 24.77 30.18 -2.28
CA GLU A 28 24.42 30.44 -3.68
C GLU A 28 23.54 29.34 -4.27
N GLU A 29 23.78 28.06 -3.95
CA GLU A 29 22.94 26.95 -4.40
C GLU A 29 21.58 26.95 -3.72
N MET A 30 21.51 27.30 -2.43
CA MET A 30 20.24 27.52 -1.72
C MET A 30 19.48 28.73 -2.29
N ALA A 31 20.17 29.81 -2.63
CA ALA A 31 19.57 30.98 -3.27
C ALA A 31 19.09 30.64 -4.70
N ARG A 32 19.86 29.88 -5.47
CA ARG A 32 19.44 29.37 -6.79
C ARG A 32 18.28 28.38 -6.71
N ALA A 33 18.30 27.46 -5.74
CA ALA A 33 17.20 26.53 -5.51
C ALA A 33 15.94 27.25 -5.06
N LYS A 34 16.07 28.27 -4.19
CA LYS A 34 14.96 29.12 -3.77
C LYS A 34 14.41 29.96 -4.93
N HIS A 35 15.30 30.58 -5.72
CA HIS A 35 14.92 31.34 -6.91
C HIS A 35 14.28 30.44 -7.99
N TYR A 36 14.73 29.18 -8.11
CA TYR A 36 14.15 28.19 -9.00
C TYR A 36 12.79 27.73 -8.48
N GLN A 37 12.65 27.49 -7.15
CA GLN A 37 11.35 27.20 -6.52
C GLN A 37 10.38 28.38 -6.62
N ASP A 38 10.85 29.61 -6.35
CA ASP A 38 10.03 30.82 -6.47
C ASP A 38 9.62 31.04 -7.95
N SER A 39 10.49 30.72 -8.91
CA SER A 39 10.19 30.78 -10.35
C SER A 39 9.19 29.69 -10.77
N ILE A 40 9.33 28.45 -10.26
CA ILE A 40 8.35 27.38 -10.49
C ILE A 40 7.02 27.70 -9.82
N GLN A 41 7.02 28.25 -8.61
CA GLN A 41 5.79 28.69 -7.94
C GLN A 41 5.13 29.86 -8.69
N ALA A 42 5.91 30.81 -9.19
CA ALA A 42 5.39 31.91 -10.00
C ALA A 42 4.88 31.44 -11.38
N ILE A 43 5.51 30.42 -11.98
CA ILE A 43 5.04 29.78 -13.22
C ILE A 43 3.79 28.95 -12.92
N ALA A 44 3.80 28.15 -11.86
CA ALA A 44 2.63 27.37 -11.44
C ALA A 44 1.45 28.24 -11.01
N GLN A 45 1.70 29.39 -10.33
CA GLN A 45 0.65 30.37 -10.05
C GLN A 45 0.14 31.02 -11.34
N LYS A 46 1.02 31.41 -12.26
CA LYS A 46 0.60 31.95 -13.58
C LYS A 46 -0.10 30.92 -14.44
N GLU A 47 0.29 29.64 -14.38
CA GLU A 47 -0.42 28.56 -15.07
C GLU A 47 -1.74 28.23 -14.36
N ALA A 48 -1.79 28.23 -13.03
CA ALA A 48 -3.04 28.10 -12.27
C ALA A 48 -3.97 29.31 -12.50
N GLU A 49 -3.43 30.53 -12.55
CA GLU A 49 -4.20 31.74 -12.94
C GLU A 49 -4.62 31.68 -14.41
N ARG A 50 -3.77 31.19 -15.31
CA ARG A 50 -4.13 30.97 -16.72
C ARG A 50 -5.14 29.84 -16.90
N GLN A 51 -5.01 28.75 -16.13
CA GLN A 51 -5.99 27.67 -16.13
C GLN A 51 -7.28 28.11 -15.44
N ALA A 52 -7.21 28.88 -14.35
CA ALA A 52 -8.38 29.51 -13.73
C ALA A 52 -9.02 30.55 -14.66
N GLN A 53 -8.21 31.37 -15.36
CA GLN A 53 -8.72 32.31 -16.38
C GLN A 53 -9.19 31.55 -17.64
N ALA A 54 -8.54 30.49 -18.07
CA ALA A 54 -9.02 29.65 -19.17
C ALA A 54 -10.25 28.83 -18.76
N ALA A 55 -10.32 28.32 -17.53
CA ALA A 55 -11.51 27.69 -16.96
C ALA A 55 -12.63 28.74 -16.74
N THR A 56 -12.28 29.95 -16.30
CA THR A 56 -13.25 31.08 -16.19
C THR A 56 -13.66 31.57 -17.58
N THR A 57 -12.76 31.57 -18.56
CA THR A 57 -13.08 31.96 -19.95
C THR A 57 -13.79 30.84 -20.70
N GLN A 58 -13.46 29.54 -20.44
CA GLN A 58 -14.27 28.40 -20.88
C GLN A 58 -15.59 28.31 -20.12
N SER A 59 -15.60 28.60 -18.81
CA SER A 59 -16.83 28.69 -18.01
C SER A 59 -17.66 29.94 -18.39
N GLN A 60 -17.02 31.06 -18.72
CA GLN A 60 -17.71 32.24 -19.24
C GLN A 60 -18.15 32.08 -20.70
N ASN A 61 -17.47 31.29 -21.50
CA ASN A 61 -17.92 30.85 -22.84
C ASN A 61 -18.82 29.61 -22.80
N ALA A 62 -18.86 28.88 -21.68
CA ALA A 62 -19.73 27.73 -21.42
C ALA A 62 -20.81 27.97 -20.38
N THR A 63 -20.95 29.18 -19.84
CA THR A 63 -22.28 29.63 -19.45
C THR A 63 -23.02 29.71 -20.77
N LEU A 64 -23.50 28.57 -21.23
CA LEU A 64 -24.63 28.48 -22.13
C LEU A 64 -25.71 29.34 -21.45
N HIS A 65 -25.78 30.60 -21.78
CA HIS A 65 -27.02 31.36 -21.61
C HIS A 65 -27.98 30.58 -22.48
N LEU A 66 -28.61 29.58 -21.87
CA LEU A 66 -29.70 28.87 -22.53
C LEU A 66 -30.68 29.98 -22.88
N ASP A 67 -30.83 30.20 -24.17
CA ASP A 67 -31.81 31.15 -24.67
C ASP A 67 -33.19 30.67 -24.17
N SER A 68 -34.12 31.62 -23.98
CA SER A 68 -35.50 31.31 -23.60
C SER A 68 -36.20 30.31 -24.54
N THR A 69 -35.61 30.06 -25.70
CA THR A 69 -36.02 29.00 -26.66
C THR A 69 -35.47 27.61 -26.35
N SER A 70 -34.47 27.53 -25.46
CA SER A 70 -33.90 26.23 -25.05
C SER A 70 -34.97 25.37 -24.38
N MET A 71 -34.90 24.05 -24.68
CA MET A 71 -35.82 23.06 -24.09
C MET A 71 -35.68 22.97 -22.56
N PHE A 72 -34.52 23.28 -22.00
CA PHE A 72 -34.23 23.20 -20.56
C PHE A 72 -34.07 24.61 -19.90
N TYR A 73 -34.50 25.66 -20.57
CA TYR A 73 -34.41 27.03 -20.00
C TYR A 73 -35.04 27.12 -18.61
N GLY A 74 -36.20 26.48 -18.39
CA GLY A 74 -36.84 26.43 -17.07
C GLY A 74 -35.99 25.76 -15.99
N ALA A 75 -35.25 24.72 -16.35
CA ALA A 75 -34.39 24.01 -15.45
C ALA A 75 -33.04 24.72 -15.19
N SER A 76 -32.64 25.69 -16.02
CA SER A 76 -31.46 26.52 -15.75
C SER A 76 -31.74 27.63 -14.71
N GLN A 77 -33.01 27.86 -14.40
CA GLN A 77 -33.45 28.88 -13.43
C GLN A 77 -33.93 28.18 -12.16
N GLY A 78 -33.29 28.42 -11.03
CA GLY A 78 -33.69 27.80 -9.78
C GLY A 78 -32.88 28.25 -8.56
N ALA A 79 -33.23 27.73 -7.42
CA ALA A 79 -32.47 27.88 -6.20
C ALA A 79 -31.99 26.50 -5.71
N GLU A 80 -30.83 26.48 -5.13
CA GLU A 80 -30.26 25.26 -4.59
C GLU A 80 -31.09 24.74 -3.40
N GLN A 81 -31.39 23.44 -3.43
CA GLN A 81 -32.12 22.74 -2.38
C GLN A 81 -31.38 21.45 -2.05
N LEU A 82 -31.27 21.14 -0.78
CA LEU A 82 -30.62 19.93 -0.28
C LEU A 82 -31.66 18.90 0.17
N THR A 83 -31.43 17.65 -0.20
CA THR A 83 -32.20 16.49 0.25
C THR A 83 -31.25 15.49 0.91
N THR A 84 -31.69 14.83 1.97
CA THR A 84 -30.85 13.88 2.70
C THR A 84 -31.47 12.49 2.66
N LEU A 85 -30.66 11.47 2.37
CA LEU A 85 -30.95 10.07 2.60
C LEU A 85 -29.98 9.53 3.64
N GLU A 86 -30.48 8.69 4.55
CA GLU A 86 -29.60 8.07 5.54
C GLU A 86 -30.08 6.69 5.95
N ASN A 87 -29.14 5.81 6.22
CA ASN A 87 -29.34 4.51 6.83
C ASN A 87 -28.52 4.41 8.14
N ASN A 88 -28.32 3.23 8.69
CA ASN A 88 -27.58 3.06 9.93
C ASN A 88 -26.10 3.43 9.82
N VAL A 89 -25.47 3.31 8.64
CA VAL A 89 -24.01 3.41 8.45
C VAL A 89 -23.56 4.66 7.69
N VAL A 90 -24.41 5.24 6.83
CA VAL A 90 -24.07 6.40 6.01
C VAL A 90 -25.21 7.41 5.93
N LYS A 91 -24.84 8.70 5.89
CA LYS A 91 -25.72 9.83 5.61
C LYS A 91 -25.23 10.54 4.36
N LEU A 92 -26.10 10.65 3.35
CA LEU A 92 -25.82 11.28 2.06
C LEU A 92 -26.66 12.53 1.91
N THR A 93 -26.04 13.60 1.45
CA THR A 93 -26.74 14.84 1.07
C THR A 93 -26.69 14.97 -0.44
N PHE A 94 -27.83 15.26 -1.03
CA PHE A 94 -28.03 15.51 -2.45
C PHE A 94 -28.32 16.98 -2.67
N THR A 95 -27.74 17.56 -3.70
CA THR A 95 -28.13 18.87 -4.19
C THR A 95 -28.96 18.73 -5.46
N ASN A 96 -30.02 19.54 -5.57
CA ASN A 96 -30.80 19.64 -6.79
C ASN A 96 -30.03 20.34 -7.91
N LYS A 97 -28.98 21.11 -7.61
CA LYS A 97 -28.07 21.64 -8.61
C LYS A 97 -27.17 20.52 -9.13
N GLY A 98 -27.38 20.14 -10.37
CA GLY A 98 -26.72 18.97 -10.97
C GLY A 98 -27.37 17.63 -10.63
N GLY A 99 -28.34 17.58 -9.69
CA GLY A 99 -29.05 16.35 -9.30
C GLY A 99 -28.16 15.28 -8.69
N ARG A 100 -27.10 15.63 -7.94
CA ARG A 100 -26.00 14.76 -7.52
C ARG A 100 -25.86 14.61 -6.01
N VAL A 101 -25.12 13.57 -5.58
CA VAL A 101 -24.61 13.49 -4.19
C VAL A 101 -23.56 14.59 -4.01
N CYS A 102 -23.74 15.46 -3.00
CA CYS A 102 -22.80 16.54 -2.70
C CYS A 102 -22.05 16.36 -1.39
N ALA A 103 -22.53 15.49 -0.47
CA ALA A 103 -21.80 15.18 0.76
C ALA A 103 -22.06 13.73 1.21
N ALA A 104 -21.05 13.11 1.82
CA ALA A 104 -21.14 11.78 2.41
C ALA A 104 -20.51 11.78 3.80
N ILE A 105 -21.28 11.33 4.82
CA ILE A 105 -20.84 11.18 6.20
C ILE A 105 -20.96 9.70 6.59
N LEU A 106 -19.87 9.11 7.07
CA LEU A 106 -19.83 7.74 7.58
C LEU A 106 -20.08 7.77 9.09
N LYS A 107 -21.16 7.11 9.55
CA LYS A 107 -21.65 7.23 10.93
C LYS A 107 -20.87 6.39 11.93
N ASP A 108 -20.29 5.28 11.47
CA ASP A 108 -19.53 4.33 12.31
C ASP A 108 -18.07 4.76 12.52
N TYR A 109 -17.62 5.82 11.84
CA TYR A 109 -16.24 6.29 11.88
C TYR A 109 -16.18 7.75 12.30
N ASN A 110 -15.13 8.10 13.04
CA ASN A 110 -14.88 9.47 13.45
C ASN A 110 -13.73 10.08 12.64
N GLY A 111 -13.83 11.38 12.37
CA GLY A 111 -12.71 12.19 11.92
C GLY A 111 -11.70 12.41 13.05
N GLN A 112 -10.59 13.09 12.76
CA GLN A 112 -9.59 13.43 13.78
C GLN A 112 -10.10 14.46 14.80
N ASP A 113 -11.18 15.17 14.48
CA ASP A 113 -11.88 16.10 15.38
C ASP A 113 -12.91 15.40 16.31
N GLY A 114 -13.02 14.07 16.24
CA GLY A 114 -13.96 13.25 17.02
C GLY A 114 -15.41 13.31 16.55
N LYS A 115 -15.70 14.01 15.45
CA LYS A 115 -17.04 14.04 14.83
C LYS A 115 -17.20 12.89 13.81
N PRO A 116 -18.44 12.53 13.43
CA PRO A 116 -18.67 11.57 12.34
C PRO A 116 -17.87 11.94 11.09
N LEU A 117 -17.25 10.95 10.47
CA LEU A 117 -16.30 11.16 9.39
C LEU A 117 -16.99 11.68 8.14
N MET A 118 -16.62 12.90 7.73
CA MET A 118 -17.05 13.48 6.47
C MET A 118 -16.06 13.09 5.38
N LEU A 119 -16.50 12.23 4.46
CA LEU A 119 -15.69 11.75 3.35
C LEU A 119 -15.42 12.86 2.34
N PHE A 120 -16.46 13.62 1.99
CA PHE A 120 -16.42 14.84 1.17
C PHE A 120 -17.66 15.69 1.43
N ASP A 121 -17.57 16.98 1.10
CA ASP A 121 -18.70 17.90 1.05
C ASP A 121 -18.84 18.54 -0.34
N GLU A 122 -19.77 19.46 -0.49
CA GLU A 122 -20.09 20.15 -1.75
C GLU A 122 -18.87 20.82 -2.41
N LYS A 123 -17.94 21.37 -1.60
CA LYS A 123 -16.73 22.06 -2.08
C LYS A 123 -15.67 21.08 -2.61
N ASP A 124 -15.76 19.84 -2.21
CA ASP A 124 -14.77 18.81 -2.53
C ASP A 124 -15.18 17.95 -3.71
N SER A 125 -16.47 17.90 -4.05
CA SER A 125 -17.01 16.98 -5.04
C SER A 125 -17.72 17.70 -6.18
N GLY A 126 -17.61 17.17 -7.38
CA GLY A 126 -18.33 17.61 -8.55
C GLY A 126 -18.68 16.42 -9.44
N MET A 127 -19.86 16.45 -10.01
CA MET A 127 -20.29 15.46 -11.00
C MET A 127 -21.15 16.14 -12.04
N ASN A 128 -20.81 15.92 -13.30
CA ASN A 128 -21.52 16.47 -14.44
C ASN A 128 -21.79 15.38 -15.44
N PHE A 129 -23.04 15.29 -15.89
CA PHE A 129 -23.44 14.48 -17.03
C PHE A 129 -23.66 15.40 -18.23
N ALA A 130 -22.94 15.14 -19.32
CA ALA A 130 -23.07 15.88 -20.55
C ALA A 130 -23.93 15.08 -21.54
N PHE A 131 -25.12 15.58 -21.83
CA PHE A 131 -26.05 15.00 -22.81
C PHE A 131 -25.97 15.78 -24.11
N GLU A 132 -25.65 15.09 -25.21
CA GLU A 132 -25.55 15.69 -26.54
C GLU A 132 -26.93 15.68 -27.21
N GLY A 133 -27.58 16.83 -27.30
CA GLY A 133 -28.82 17.03 -28.04
C GLY A 133 -28.58 17.38 -29.52
N LYS A 134 -29.64 17.35 -30.34
CA LYS A 134 -29.55 17.69 -31.78
C LYS A 134 -29.10 19.13 -32.03
N ASN A 135 -29.55 20.06 -31.22
CA ASN A 135 -29.35 21.50 -31.41
C ASN A 135 -28.62 22.15 -30.24
N GLU A 136 -28.62 21.53 -29.08
CA GLU A 136 -27.98 22.04 -27.86
C GLU A 136 -27.47 20.88 -27.00
N ASN A 137 -26.40 21.12 -26.25
CA ASN A 137 -25.87 20.18 -25.29
C ASN A 137 -26.29 20.60 -23.88
N ILE A 138 -26.51 19.66 -22.99
CA ILE A 138 -26.89 19.88 -21.61
C ILE A 138 -25.77 19.44 -20.71
N LEU A 139 -25.33 20.34 -19.85
CA LEU A 139 -24.43 20.07 -18.73
C LEU A 139 -25.26 20.10 -17.45
N THR A 140 -25.38 18.97 -16.78
CA THR A 140 -26.26 18.84 -15.61
C THR A 140 -25.81 19.74 -14.44
N GLU A 141 -24.53 20.04 -14.31
CA GLU A 141 -24.01 20.89 -13.23
C GLU A 141 -24.58 22.32 -13.25
N ASP A 142 -25.10 22.77 -14.40
CA ASP A 142 -25.73 24.07 -14.57
C ASP A 142 -27.27 24.04 -14.42
N MET A 143 -27.85 22.86 -14.17
CA MET A 143 -29.30 22.63 -14.14
C MET A 143 -29.81 22.39 -12.72
N TYR A 144 -31.03 22.87 -12.45
CA TYR A 144 -31.76 22.62 -11.23
C TYR A 144 -32.78 21.53 -11.43
N PHE A 145 -32.57 20.41 -10.78
CA PHE A 145 -33.48 19.28 -10.75
C PHE A 145 -34.60 19.49 -9.74
N GLN A 146 -35.70 18.85 -9.92
CA GLN A 146 -36.83 18.82 -8.99
C GLN A 146 -36.82 17.52 -8.19
N PRO A 147 -36.61 17.55 -6.86
CA PRO A 147 -36.72 16.36 -6.05
C PRO A 147 -38.15 15.82 -6.06
N THR A 148 -38.33 14.57 -6.44
CA THR A 148 -39.62 13.86 -6.43
C THR A 148 -39.43 12.49 -5.78
N ASN A 149 -40.50 11.83 -5.42
CA ASN A 149 -40.48 10.48 -4.80
C ASN A 149 -39.50 10.37 -3.62
N VAL A 150 -39.43 11.42 -2.80
CA VAL A 150 -38.54 11.45 -1.65
C VAL A 150 -39.09 10.56 -0.55
N THR A 151 -38.28 9.57 -0.13
CA THR A 151 -38.54 8.71 1.04
C THR A 151 -37.28 8.71 1.93
N ASP A 152 -37.26 7.92 2.99
CA ASP A 152 -36.07 7.78 3.85
C ASP A 152 -34.87 7.17 3.11
N SER A 153 -35.11 6.38 2.06
CA SER A 153 -34.09 5.64 1.32
C SER A 153 -34.02 5.93 -0.18
N THR A 154 -34.97 6.72 -0.73
CA THR A 154 -35.01 7.02 -2.18
C THR A 154 -35.23 8.49 -2.44
N VAL A 155 -34.65 8.96 -3.53
CA VAL A 155 -34.95 10.28 -4.12
C VAL A 155 -34.82 10.18 -5.63
N THR A 156 -35.80 10.75 -6.36
CA THR A 156 -35.73 10.97 -7.79
C THR A 156 -35.44 12.44 -8.03
N MET A 157 -34.33 12.75 -8.67
CA MET A 157 -33.98 14.10 -9.14
C MET A 157 -34.44 14.21 -10.59
N ARG A 158 -35.50 15.02 -10.85
CA ARG A 158 -36.08 15.17 -12.19
C ARG A 158 -35.58 16.41 -12.88
N LEU A 159 -34.95 16.27 -14.03
CA LEU A 159 -34.63 17.34 -14.95
C LEU A 159 -35.78 17.49 -15.96
N ALA A 160 -36.62 18.48 -15.73
CA ALA A 160 -37.81 18.70 -16.55
C ALA A 160 -37.49 19.56 -17.79
N ALA A 161 -37.99 19.15 -18.96
CA ALA A 161 -37.92 19.90 -20.19
C ALA A 161 -39.25 20.65 -20.45
N ASN A 162 -39.19 21.80 -21.13
CA ASN A 162 -40.35 22.67 -21.41
C ASN A 162 -41.44 21.99 -22.29
N ASN A 163 -41.09 20.90 -22.98
CA ASN A 163 -42.01 20.13 -23.81
C ASN A 163 -42.76 19.02 -23.04
N GLY A 164 -42.57 18.93 -21.72
CA GLY A 164 -43.14 17.89 -20.87
C GLY A 164 -42.31 16.59 -20.82
N GLY A 165 -41.20 16.49 -21.58
CA GLY A 165 -40.21 15.42 -21.40
C GLY A 165 -39.34 15.66 -20.16
N TYR A 166 -38.67 14.64 -19.72
CA TYR A 166 -37.77 14.76 -18.55
C TYR A 166 -36.68 13.67 -18.53
N ILE A 167 -35.64 13.93 -17.76
CA ILE A 167 -34.60 12.94 -17.41
C ILE A 167 -34.65 12.76 -15.91
N ASP A 168 -34.80 11.55 -15.43
CA ASP A 168 -34.80 11.20 -14.01
C ASP A 168 -33.47 10.58 -13.61
N PHE A 169 -32.97 11.04 -12.49
CA PHE A 169 -31.85 10.47 -11.74
C PHE A 169 -32.42 9.84 -10.47
N ASP A 170 -32.62 8.53 -10.51
CA ASP A 170 -33.19 7.76 -9.42
C ASP A 170 -32.10 7.24 -8.49
N TYR A 171 -32.13 7.64 -7.24
CA TYR A 171 -31.20 7.19 -6.20
C TYR A 171 -31.94 6.33 -5.18
N LYS A 172 -31.34 5.19 -4.82
CA LYS A 172 -31.83 4.30 -3.76
C LYS A 172 -30.67 3.87 -2.86
N LEU A 173 -30.67 4.37 -1.64
CA LEU A 173 -29.72 3.96 -0.59
C LEU A 173 -30.12 2.56 -0.09
N LEU A 174 -29.21 1.60 -0.13
CA LEU A 174 -29.48 0.25 0.35
C LEU A 174 -29.47 0.20 1.89
N PRO A 175 -30.30 -0.65 2.51
CA PRO A 175 -30.36 -0.77 3.97
C PRO A 175 -29.03 -1.33 4.51
N ASP A 176 -28.54 -0.75 5.61
CA ASP A 176 -27.34 -1.19 6.35
C ASP A 176 -26.08 -1.39 5.46
N ALA A 177 -26.02 -0.70 4.33
CA ALA A 177 -24.95 -0.81 3.36
C ALA A 177 -24.41 0.56 2.95
N TYR A 178 -23.18 0.59 2.47
CA TYR A 178 -22.52 1.78 1.92
C TYR A 178 -22.80 1.95 0.42
N MET A 179 -23.73 1.18 -0.13
CA MET A 179 -24.07 1.13 -1.55
C MET A 179 -25.32 1.95 -1.85
N VAL A 180 -25.29 2.65 -2.97
CA VAL A 180 -26.41 3.45 -3.51
C VAL A 180 -26.64 3.03 -4.96
N ASN A 181 -27.83 2.55 -5.29
CA ASN A 181 -28.21 2.33 -6.66
C ASN A 181 -28.52 3.69 -7.29
N PHE A 182 -28.05 3.91 -8.49
CA PHE A 182 -28.23 5.11 -9.28
C PHE A 182 -28.64 4.75 -10.70
N THR A 183 -29.80 5.21 -11.12
CA THR A 183 -30.37 4.88 -12.43
C THR A 183 -30.75 6.15 -13.17
N ILE A 184 -30.34 6.29 -14.43
CA ILE A 184 -30.73 7.40 -15.32
C ILE A 184 -31.78 6.88 -16.31
N ARG A 185 -32.88 7.64 -16.45
CA ARG A 185 -33.94 7.35 -17.43
C ARG A 185 -34.40 8.62 -18.13
N ALA A 186 -34.46 8.56 -19.47
CA ALA A 186 -35.11 9.60 -20.28
C ALA A 186 -36.58 9.24 -20.50
N ASN A 187 -37.46 10.23 -20.50
CA ASN A 187 -38.86 10.06 -20.82
C ASN A 187 -39.36 11.21 -21.72
N GLY A 188 -39.98 10.89 -22.85
CA GLY A 188 -40.48 11.91 -23.77
C GLY A 188 -39.39 12.71 -24.49
N MET A 189 -38.13 12.24 -24.50
CA MET A 189 -36.96 12.96 -24.97
C MET A 189 -36.47 12.57 -26.39
N GLN A 190 -37.19 11.70 -27.10
CA GLN A 190 -36.77 11.14 -28.42
C GLN A 190 -36.52 12.22 -29.48
N ASN A 191 -37.24 13.35 -29.39
CA ASN A 191 -37.07 14.46 -30.32
C ASN A 191 -35.86 15.34 -30.02
N PHE A 192 -35.39 15.35 -28.77
CA PHE A 192 -34.24 16.10 -28.32
C PHE A 192 -32.94 15.44 -28.76
N PHE A 193 -32.81 14.15 -28.55
CA PHE A 193 -31.59 13.41 -28.80
C PHE A 193 -31.42 13.01 -30.27
N PRO A 194 -30.19 12.97 -30.82
CA PRO A 194 -29.90 12.33 -32.10
C PRO A 194 -30.27 10.85 -32.05
N PRO A 195 -30.80 10.28 -33.15
CA PRO A 195 -31.19 8.85 -33.19
C PRO A 195 -30.03 7.88 -32.96
N ALA A 196 -28.80 8.31 -33.22
CA ALA A 196 -27.60 7.49 -33.07
C ALA A 196 -26.95 7.64 -31.67
N LEU A 197 -27.49 8.51 -30.82
CA LEU A 197 -26.94 8.67 -29.46
C LEU A 197 -27.23 7.40 -28.65
N ASN A 198 -26.18 6.83 -28.09
CA ASN A 198 -26.24 5.64 -27.23
C ASN A 198 -25.32 5.72 -26.03
N THR A 199 -24.72 6.89 -25.77
CA THR A 199 -23.78 7.10 -24.67
C THR A 199 -24.00 8.46 -23.99
N VAL A 200 -23.60 8.56 -22.73
CA VAL A 200 -23.51 9.80 -21.96
C VAL A 200 -22.08 9.98 -21.44
N ASN A 201 -21.59 11.20 -21.51
CA ASN A 201 -20.30 11.58 -20.96
C ASN A 201 -20.47 12.01 -19.50
N ILE A 202 -19.60 11.51 -18.62
CA ILE A 202 -19.59 11.77 -17.18
C ILE A 202 -18.24 12.39 -16.82
N ASN A 203 -18.26 13.56 -16.19
CA ASN A 203 -17.09 14.14 -15.55
C ASN A 203 -17.30 14.06 -14.04
N TRP A 204 -16.50 13.25 -13.36
CA TRP A 204 -16.53 13.08 -11.91
C TRP A 204 -15.26 13.62 -11.28
N ARG A 205 -15.40 14.45 -10.27
CA ARG A 205 -14.29 15.15 -9.60
C ARG A 205 -14.42 15.02 -8.09
N GLN A 206 -13.29 14.83 -7.41
CA GLN A 206 -13.25 14.88 -5.94
C GLN A 206 -11.88 15.32 -5.45
N ARG A 207 -11.88 16.19 -4.45
CA ARG A 207 -10.71 16.51 -3.64
C ARG A 207 -10.67 15.55 -2.46
N ALA A 208 -9.70 14.64 -2.44
CA ALA A 208 -9.53 13.70 -1.34
C ALA A 208 -9.02 14.44 -0.10
N ARG A 209 -9.82 14.49 0.96
CA ARG A 209 -9.45 15.12 2.25
C ARG A 209 -8.34 14.33 2.92
N GLN A 210 -7.48 15.01 3.69
CA GLN A 210 -6.61 14.35 4.64
C GLN A 210 -7.46 13.86 5.82
N LEU A 211 -7.57 12.55 5.98
CA LEU A 211 -8.39 11.91 7.01
C LEU A 211 -7.55 11.36 8.16
N GLU A 212 -6.24 11.15 7.94
CA GLU A 212 -5.34 10.56 8.92
C GLU A 212 -4.23 11.54 9.35
N LYS A 213 -3.62 11.29 10.53
CA LYS A 213 -2.61 12.17 11.14
C LYS A 213 -1.35 12.33 10.29
N GLY A 214 -0.89 11.28 9.64
CA GLY A 214 0.37 11.24 8.93
C GLY A 214 0.24 11.51 7.44
N PHE A 215 0.36 12.76 6.97
CA PHE A 215 0.22 13.13 5.56
C PHE A 215 1.01 12.22 4.61
N SER A 216 2.34 12.12 4.81
CA SER A 216 3.22 11.33 3.93
C SER A 216 2.91 9.84 3.94
N PHE A 217 2.33 9.33 5.03
CA PHE A 217 1.94 7.93 5.15
C PHE A 217 0.60 7.68 4.45
N GLU A 218 -0.42 8.50 4.72
CA GLU A 218 -1.73 8.43 4.06
C GLU A 218 -1.60 8.59 2.55
N GLN A 219 -0.72 9.51 2.09
CA GLN A 219 -0.49 9.76 0.67
C GLN A 219 -0.05 8.52 -0.11
N ARG A 220 0.68 7.58 0.50
CA ARG A 220 1.13 6.33 -0.13
C ARG A 220 -0.02 5.38 -0.47
N TYR A 221 -1.13 5.49 0.26
CA TYR A 221 -2.30 4.63 0.11
C TYR A 221 -3.48 5.35 -0.55
N THR A 222 -3.33 6.64 -0.83
CA THR A 222 -4.33 7.48 -1.50
C THR A 222 -4.13 7.39 -3.00
N SER A 223 -5.11 6.85 -3.75
CA SER A 223 -5.00 6.56 -5.18
C SER A 223 -6.31 6.76 -5.93
N LEU A 224 -6.22 7.16 -7.20
CA LEU A 224 -7.27 6.95 -8.17
C LEU A 224 -7.11 5.52 -8.68
N THR A 225 -8.05 4.64 -8.39
CA THR A 225 -7.97 3.22 -8.75
C THR A 225 -9.11 2.88 -9.71
N TYR A 226 -8.87 2.02 -10.66
CA TYR A 226 -9.89 1.57 -11.62
C TYR A 226 -9.80 0.07 -11.87
N LYS A 227 -10.89 -0.53 -12.29
CA LYS A 227 -10.99 -1.96 -12.56
C LYS A 227 -11.38 -2.18 -14.02
N PRO A 228 -10.43 -2.58 -14.87
CA PRO A 228 -10.76 -3.05 -16.21
C PRO A 228 -11.54 -4.37 -16.15
N VAL A 229 -12.48 -4.53 -17.07
CA VAL A 229 -13.24 -5.79 -17.23
C VAL A 229 -12.25 -6.94 -17.47
N GLU A 230 -12.42 -8.06 -16.75
CA GLU A 230 -11.60 -9.28 -16.86
C GLU A 230 -10.11 -9.12 -16.50
N LYS A 231 -9.69 -7.98 -15.95
CA LYS A 231 -8.32 -7.74 -15.49
C LYS A 231 -8.31 -7.35 -14.00
N SER A 232 -7.16 -7.44 -13.35
CA SER A 232 -7.00 -6.91 -11.99
C SER A 232 -7.12 -5.39 -11.97
N SER A 233 -7.51 -4.84 -10.82
CA SER A 233 -7.50 -3.39 -10.57
C SER A 233 -6.12 -2.78 -10.79
N ASP A 234 -6.07 -1.54 -11.27
CA ASP A 234 -4.85 -0.79 -11.56
C ASP A 234 -5.00 0.68 -11.11
N TYR A 235 -3.90 1.42 -11.12
CA TYR A 235 -3.86 2.83 -10.76
C TYR A 235 -2.70 3.55 -11.46
N PRO A 236 -2.86 4.84 -11.87
CA PRO A 236 -1.78 5.66 -12.41
C PRO A 236 -0.62 5.82 -11.43
N ASN A 237 0.56 6.23 -11.91
CA ASN A 237 1.70 6.49 -11.05
C ASN A 237 1.42 7.64 -10.07
N GLU A 238 1.27 7.30 -8.79
CA GLU A 238 0.67 8.13 -7.74
C GLU A 238 1.61 9.18 -7.11
N MET A 239 2.92 9.13 -7.39
CA MET A 239 3.91 10.01 -6.74
C MET A 239 4.02 11.40 -7.38
N LYS A 240 3.43 11.59 -8.55
CA LYS A 240 3.43 12.85 -9.32
C LYS A 240 2.04 13.08 -9.91
N GLU A 241 1.82 14.25 -10.49
CA GLU A 241 0.67 14.44 -11.36
C GLU A 241 0.68 13.38 -12.45
N ALA A 242 -0.41 12.63 -12.53
CA ALA A 242 -0.59 11.56 -13.50
C ALA A 242 -1.88 11.79 -14.27
N LYS A 243 -1.77 11.65 -15.59
CA LYS A 243 -2.90 11.56 -16.50
C LYS A 243 -2.79 10.26 -17.27
N GLU A 244 -3.86 9.49 -17.28
CA GLU A 244 -3.92 8.20 -17.97
C GLU A 244 -5.22 8.09 -18.76
N ASP A 245 -5.07 7.81 -20.06
CA ASP A 245 -6.20 7.55 -20.95
C ASP A 245 -6.38 6.02 -21.08
N VAL A 246 -7.42 5.50 -20.41
CA VAL A 246 -7.75 4.08 -20.37
C VAL A 246 -8.73 3.77 -21.51
N THR A 247 -8.33 2.90 -22.41
CA THR A 247 -9.12 2.45 -23.56
C THR A 247 -9.85 1.14 -23.33
N ASP A 248 -9.46 0.40 -22.28
CA ASP A 248 -10.17 -0.79 -21.83
C ASP A 248 -11.53 -0.40 -21.23
N ARG A 249 -12.52 -1.27 -21.35
CA ARG A 249 -13.80 -1.13 -20.65
C ARG A 249 -13.58 -1.32 -19.14
N LEU A 250 -14.25 -0.51 -18.33
CA LEU A 250 -14.07 -0.50 -16.88
C LEU A 250 -15.36 -0.87 -16.15
N ASP A 251 -15.25 -1.75 -15.15
CA ASP A 251 -16.34 -2.07 -14.24
C ASP A 251 -16.59 -0.92 -13.24
N TRP A 252 -15.52 -0.32 -12.71
CA TRP A 252 -15.61 0.78 -11.75
C TRP A 252 -14.35 1.66 -11.73
N ILE A 253 -14.55 2.88 -11.17
CA ILE A 253 -13.50 3.84 -10.87
C ILE A 253 -13.66 4.26 -9.40
N ALA A 254 -12.55 4.37 -8.66
CA ALA A 254 -12.53 4.69 -7.25
C ALA A 254 -11.58 5.85 -6.92
N PHE A 255 -12.07 6.82 -6.17
CA PHE A 255 -11.30 7.85 -5.50
C PHE A 255 -11.03 7.38 -4.07
N LYS A 256 -9.83 6.89 -3.85
CA LYS A 256 -9.46 6.16 -2.65
C LYS A 256 -8.56 6.99 -1.75
N ASN A 257 -8.88 7.04 -0.45
CA ASN A 257 -7.99 7.36 0.66
C ASN A 257 -7.42 6.06 1.27
N GLN A 258 -6.59 6.17 2.32
CA GLN A 258 -6.06 4.98 2.99
C GLN A 258 -7.17 4.04 3.46
N PHE A 259 -8.14 4.55 4.20
CA PHE A 259 -9.17 3.74 4.84
C PHE A 259 -10.58 3.91 4.28
N PHE A 260 -10.79 4.80 3.32
CA PHE A 260 -12.11 5.10 2.79
C PHE A 260 -12.07 5.33 1.28
N SER A 261 -13.16 5.02 0.61
CA SER A 261 -13.28 5.20 -0.84
C SER A 261 -14.64 5.74 -1.24
N SER A 262 -14.63 6.53 -2.32
CA SER A 262 -15.78 6.83 -3.16
C SER A 262 -15.61 6.03 -4.45
N VAL A 263 -16.55 5.15 -4.78
CA VAL A 263 -16.48 4.31 -5.99
C VAL A 263 -17.72 4.56 -6.84
N LEU A 264 -17.53 4.69 -8.14
CA LEU A 264 -18.61 4.66 -9.14
C LEU A 264 -18.47 3.41 -9.98
N ILE A 265 -19.53 2.62 -10.01
CA ILE A 265 -19.65 1.31 -10.65
C ILE A 265 -20.66 1.43 -11.79
N ALA A 266 -20.31 0.96 -12.97
CA ALA A 266 -21.24 0.87 -14.10
C ALA A 266 -21.73 -0.56 -14.30
N ASP A 267 -23.04 -0.74 -14.42
CA ASP A 267 -23.63 -2.04 -14.72
C ASP A 267 -23.27 -2.53 -16.13
N GLN A 268 -23.28 -1.60 -17.09
CA GLN A 268 -22.94 -1.86 -18.50
C GLN A 268 -21.53 -1.38 -18.88
N ASP A 269 -20.65 -1.24 -17.89
CA ASP A 269 -19.26 -0.79 -17.98
C ASP A 269 -19.11 0.68 -18.44
N PHE A 270 -17.94 1.24 -18.20
CA PHE A 270 -17.48 2.48 -18.85
C PHE A 270 -16.67 2.09 -20.08
N ASP A 271 -17.00 2.65 -21.25
CA ASP A 271 -16.33 2.29 -22.51
C ASP A 271 -14.88 2.74 -22.55
N LYS A 272 -14.59 3.92 -21.99
CA LYS A 272 -13.26 4.54 -21.89
C LYS A 272 -13.24 5.55 -20.77
N ALA A 273 -12.05 5.85 -20.25
CA ALA A 273 -11.87 6.89 -19.26
C ALA A 273 -10.56 7.66 -19.44
N SER A 274 -10.59 8.97 -19.16
CA SER A 274 -9.40 9.79 -18.98
C SER A 274 -9.30 10.15 -17.50
N LEU A 275 -8.27 9.65 -16.83
CA LEU A 275 -8.09 9.70 -15.39
C LEU A 275 -6.96 10.67 -15.04
N THR A 276 -7.23 11.63 -14.16
CA THR A 276 -6.23 12.60 -13.69
C THR A 276 -6.14 12.59 -12.18
N SER A 277 -4.93 12.48 -11.65
CA SER A 277 -4.61 12.52 -10.23
C SER A 277 -3.52 13.56 -9.97
N THR A 278 -3.82 14.59 -9.20
CA THR A 278 -2.88 15.69 -8.89
C THR A 278 -2.63 15.73 -7.38
N PRO A 279 -1.42 15.35 -6.91
CA PRO A 279 -1.05 15.39 -5.50
C PRO A 279 -1.14 16.81 -4.93
N GLN A 280 -1.56 16.92 -3.67
CA GLN A 280 -1.62 18.18 -2.93
C GLN A 280 -0.46 18.30 -1.94
N GLN A 281 -0.21 19.52 -1.45
CA GLN A 281 0.87 19.78 -0.50
C GLN A 281 0.43 19.48 0.94
N GLU A 282 1.37 19.09 1.78
CA GLU A 282 1.17 18.96 3.22
C GLU A 282 0.68 20.28 3.83
N GLY A 283 -0.33 20.20 4.70
CA GLY A 283 -0.96 21.37 5.31
C GLY A 283 -2.10 21.98 4.50
N SER A 284 -2.37 21.52 3.27
CA SER A 284 -3.54 21.97 2.48
C SER A 284 -4.88 21.43 3.01
N GLY A 285 -4.85 20.39 3.84
CA GLY A 285 -6.03 19.63 4.28
C GLY A 285 -6.52 18.60 3.27
N TYR A 286 -5.80 18.44 2.15
CA TYR A 286 -6.15 17.52 1.05
C TYR A 286 -4.94 16.68 0.65
N MET A 287 -5.22 15.47 0.18
CA MET A 287 -4.21 14.52 -0.28
C MET A 287 -3.99 14.65 -1.79
N LYS A 288 -5.07 14.64 -2.57
CA LYS A 288 -5.07 14.65 -4.03
C LYS A 288 -6.34 15.29 -4.59
N ASN A 289 -6.24 15.81 -5.81
CA ASN A 289 -7.39 16.15 -6.64
C ASN A 289 -7.55 15.05 -7.69
N TYR A 290 -8.75 14.50 -7.78
CA TYR A 290 -9.11 13.48 -8.75
C TYR A 290 -10.08 14.00 -9.77
N THR A 291 -9.90 13.61 -11.01
CA THR A 291 -10.84 13.83 -12.11
C THR A 291 -10.91 12.55 -12.95
N ALA A 292 -12.12 12.11 -13.23
CA ALA A 292 -12.40 11.00 -14.13
C ALA A 292 -13.42 11.46 -15.16
N ASP A 293 -12.99 11.53 -16.42
CA ASP A 293 -13.84 11.73 -17.58
C ASP A 293 -14.12 10.38 -18.20
N MET A 294 -15.37 9.96 -18.26
CA MET A 294 -15.75 8.61 -18.68
C MET A 294 -17.04 8.64 -19.52
N THR A 295 -17.25 7.57 -20.27
CA THR A 295 -18.42 7.40 -21.13
C THR A 295 -19.10 6.07 -20.81
N THR A 296 -20.41 6.08 -20.66
CA THR A 296 -21.19 4.85 -20.46
C THR A 296 -22.45 4.84 -21.34
N PHE A 297 -23.10 3.69 -21.39
CA PHE A 297 -24.33 3.49 -22.14
C PHE A 297 -25.43 4.47 -21.71
N PHE A 298 -26.21 4.96 -22.66
CA PHE A 298 -27.43 5.76 -22.43
C PHE A 298 -28.45 5.49 -23.52
N ASP A 299 -29.69 5.15 -23.15
CA ASP A 299 -30.81 4.99 -24.10
C ASP A 299 -31.70 6.24 -24.07
N PRO A 300 -31.63 7.10 -25.10
CA PRO A 300 -32.47 8.29 -25.22
C PRO A 300 -33.96 8.00 -25.36
N THR A 301 -34.36 6.74 -25.68
CA THR A 301 -35.77 6.35 -25.74
C THR A 301 -36.35 6.00 -24.36
N GLY A 302 -35.50 5.80 -23.35
CA GLY A 302 -35.87 5.45 -21.98
C GLY A 302 -36.39 4.03 -21.80
N LYS A 303 -36.25 3.17 -22.82
CA LYS A 303 -36.65 1.75 -22.73
C LYS A 303 -35.68 0.95 -21.88
N GLN A 304 -34.38 1.26 -21.98
CA GLN A 304 -33.32 0.66 -21.18
C GLN A 304 -32.77 1.72 -20.22
N PRO A 305 -32.75 1.44 -18.92
CA PRO A 305 -32.14 2.36 -17.96
C PRO A 305 -30.61 2.31 -18.08
N THR A 306 -29.96 3.41 -17.70
CA THR A 306 -28.53 3.43 -17.44
C THR A 306 -28.34 3.17 -15.95
N ASP A 307 -27.95 1.96 -15.59
CA ASP A 307 -27.81 1.54 -14.21
C ASP A 307 -26.36 1.65 -13.75
N MET A 308 -26.16 2.30 -12.61
CA MET A 308 -24.89 2.51 -11.94
C MET A 308 -25.06 2.33 -10.43
N GLN A 309 -23.96 2.25 -9.71
CA GLN A 309 -23.95 2.23 -8.25
C GLN A 309 -22.83 3.10 -7.72
N PHE A 310 -23.06 3.73 -6.57
CA PHE A 310 -22.00 4.32 -5.77
C PHE A 310 -21.72 3.46 -4.56
N TYR A 311 -20.45 3.42 -4.18
CA TYR A 311 -20.02 2.98 -2.86
C TYR A 311 -19.33 4.16 -2.16
N PHE A 312 -19.82 4.53 -0.97
CA PHE A 312 -19.20 5.54 -0.11
C PHE A 312 -18.94 4.91 1.25
N GLY A 313 -17.74 4.40 1.48
CA GLY A 313 -17.52 3.56 2.67
C GLY A 313 -16.07 3.25 2.99
N PRO A 314 -15.89 2.38 4.01
CA PRO A 314 -14.59 1.98 4.51
C PRO A 314 -13.89 0.98 3.58
N ASN A 315 -12.56 1.08 3.48
CA ASN A 315 -11.72 0.06 2.87
C ASN A 315 -11.52 -1.12 3.84
N HIS A 316 -12.63 -1.69 4.30
CA HIS A 316 -12.65 -2.88 5.13
C HIS A 316 -12.86 -4.12 4.26
N PHE A 317 -11.91 -5.05 4.28
CA PHE A 317 -11.87 -6.18 3.33
C PHE A 317 -13.18 -6.94 3.23
N LYS A 318 -13.79 -7.32 4.37
CA LYS A 318 -15.06 -8.07 4.37
C LYS A 318 -16.26 -7.24 3.94
N THR A 319 -16.29 -5.95 4.30
CA THR A 319 -17.37 -5.05 3.86
C THR A 319 -17.35 -4.88 2.34
N LEU A 320 -16.17 -4.70 1.76
CA LEU A 320 -15.99 -4.61 0.31
C LEU A 320 -16.35 -5.94 -0.39
N LEU A 321 -15.89 -7.07 0.16
CA LEU A 321 -16.22 -8.40 -0.35
C LEU A 321 -17.74 -8.65 -0.35
N ASN A 322 -18.43 -8.32 0.76
CA ASN A 322 -19.88 -8.46 0.86
C ASN A 322 -20.63 -7.46 -0.05
N SER A 323 -20.01 -6.32 -0.38
CA SER A 323 -20.60 -5.35 -1.29
C SER A 323 -20.69 -5.86 -2.74
N ASN A 324 -19.85 -6.84 -3.12
CA ASN A 324 -19.94 -7.48 -4.45
C ASN A 324 -21.29 -8.20 -4.63
N ASP A 325 -21.86 -8.78 -3.56
CA ASP A 325 -23.15 -9.46 -3.59
C ASP A 325 -24.35 -8.48 -3.79
N LEU A 326 -24.10 -7.17 -3.59
CA LEU A 326 -25.08 -6.10 -3.81
C LEU A 326 -24.99 -5.48 -5.21
N SER A 327 -24.12 -6.00 -6.08
CA SER A 327 -23.97 -5.56 -7.47
C SER A 327 -25.27 -5.77 -8.26
N LEU A 328 -25.73 -4.74 -8.98
CA LEU A 328 -26.91 -4.83 -9.86
C LEU A 328 -26.66 -5.81 -10.99
N SER A 329 -25.44 -5.82 -11.55
CA SER A 329 -25.05 -6.71 -12.65
C SER A 329 -24.78 -8.16 -12.23
N GLN A 330 -24.78 -8.45 -10.92
CA GLN A 330 -24.36 -9.75 -10.35
C GLN A 330 -22.94 -10.16 -10.77
N LYS A 331 -22.11 -9.20 -11.19
CA LYS A 331 -20.69 -9.39 -11.45
C LYS A 331 -19.92 -9.44 -10.14
N ASP A 332 -18.84 -10.21 -10.12
CA ASP A 332 -17.82 -10.08 -9.07
C ASP A 332 -17.00 -8.81 -9.36
N LEU A 333 -17.27 -7.77 -8.60
CA LEU A 333 -16.63 -6.46 -8.77
C LEU A 333 -15.20 -6.42 -8.23
N GLU A 334 -14.81 -7.41 -7.40
CA GLU A 334 -13.50 -7.45 -6.73
C GLU A 334 -13.18 -6.14 -5.99
N LEU A 335 -14.20 -5.50 -5.34
CA LEU A 335 -14.02 -4.25 -4.60
C LEU A 335 -13.02 -4.38 -3.45
N GLU A 336 -12.84 -5.60 -2.91
CA GLU A 336 -11.84 -5.87 -1.88
C GLU A 336 -10.40 -5.63 -2.35
N ASP A 337 -10.14 -5.52 -3.65
CA ASP A 337 -8.84 -5.13 -4.21
C ASP A 337 -8.47 -3.67 -3.89
N LEU A 338 -9.43 -2.84 -3.45
CA LEU A 338 -9.15 -1.52 -2.86
C LEU A 338 -8.30 -1.62 -1.59
N VAL A 339 -8.31 -2.76 -0.89
CA VAL A 339 -7.40 -3.03 0.23
C VAL A 339 -6.10 -3.61 -0.32
N TYR A 340 -5.03 -2.81 -0.34
CA TYR A 340 -3.75 -3.26 -0.87
C TYR A 340 -3.08 -4.27 0.06
N LEU A 341 -3.12 -5.54 -0.31
CA LEU A 341 -2.58 -6.67 0.46
C LEU A 341 -1.20 -7.17 -0.03
N GLY A 342 -0.55 -6.43 -0.92
CA GLY A 342 0.77 -6.77 -1.46
C GLY A 342 0.73 -7.58 -2.76
N TRP A 343 1.89 -8.09 -3.18
CA TRP A 343 2.06 -8.88 -4.41
C TRP A 343 1.25 -10.17 -4.39
N PRO A 344 1.00 -10.83 -5.52
CA PRO A 344 0.08 -11.98 -5.61
C PRO A 344 0.28 -13.06 -4.55
N ILE A 345 1.54 -13.47 -4.29
CA ILE A 345 1.86 -14.49 -3.28
C ILE A 345 1.54 -13.97 -1.87
N ILE A 346 1.88 -12.72 -1.58
CA ILE A 346 1.64 -12.08 -0.28
C ILE A 346 0.15 -11.81 -0.09
N ARG A 347 -0.54 -11.33 -1.14
CA ARG A 347 -2.00 -11.15 -1.18
C ARG A 347 -2.71 -12.45 -0.84
N TRP A 348 -2.27 -13.58 -1.41
CA TRP A 348 -2.82 -14.90 -1.09
C TRP A 348 -2.66 -15.25 0.40
N VAL A 349 -1.45 -15.05 0.98
CA VAL A 349 -1.22 -15.27 2.43
C VAL A 349 -2.10 -14.37 3.27
N ASN A 350 -2.23 -13.09 2.92
CA ASN A 350 -3.06 -12.14 3.65
C ASN A 350 -4.55 -12.51 3.56
N ARG A 351 -5.07 -12.79 2.36
CA ARG A 351 -6.49 -13.12 2.14
C ARG A 351 -6.91 -14.41 2.86
N TRP A 352 -6.09 -15.45 2.83
CA TRP A 352 -6.45 -16.76 3.37
C TRP A 352 -6.03 -17.01 4.82
N PHE A 353 -4.98 -16.37 5.28
CA PHE A 353 -4.44 -16.60 6.61
C PHE A 353 -4.51 -15.37 7.51
N THR A 354 -3.89 -14.25 7.11
CA THR A 354 -3.68 -13.10 7.99
C THR A 354 -5.00 -12.44 8.41
N ILE A 355 -5.88 -12.12 7.46
CA ILE A 355 -7.18 -11.49 7.71
C ILE A 355 -8.06 -12.40 8.57
N ASN A 356 -8.18 -13.69 8.21
CA ASN A 356 -9.03 -14.61 8.96
C ASN A 356 -8.53 -14.83 10.39
N LEU A 357 -7.21 -14.89 10.60
CA LEU A 357 -6.62 -14.99 11.94
C LEU A 357 -6.89 -13.71 12.75
N PHE A 358 -6.71 -12.55 12.12
CA PHE A 358 -6.93 -11.26 12.75
C PHE A 358 -8.40 -11.09 13.16
N ASP A 359 -9.34 -11.36 12.26
CA ASP A 359 -10.77 -11.27 12.52
C ASP A 359 -11.25 -12.24 13.61
N TRP A 360 -10.71 -13.48 13.57
CA TRP A 360 -11.04 -14.47 14.61
C TRP A 360 -10.62 -13.98 15.99
N LEU A 361 -9.41 -13.41 16.12
CA LEU A 361 -8.92 -12.87 17.39
C LEU A 361 -9.67 -11.59 17.80
N SER A 362 -9.99 -10.72 16.84
CA SER A 362 -10.75 -9.48 17.09
C SER A 362 -12.16 -9.77 17.59
N GLY A 363 -12.77 -10.86 17.14
CA GLY A 363 -14.08 -11.33 17.59
C GLY A 363 -14.15 -11.73 19.08
N TRP A 364 -12.98 -11.82 19.77
CA TRP A 364 -12.93 -12.10 21.22
C TRP A 364 -13.16 -10.85 22.10
N GLY A 365 -13.33 -9.67 21.49
CA GLY A 365 -13.54 -8.41 22.21
C GLY A 365 -12.32 -7.89 22.97
N LEU A 366 -11.13 -8.35 22.59
CA LEU A 366 -9.85 -7.90 23.16
C LEU A 366 -9.43 -6.56 22.54
N SER A 367 -8.60 -5.78 23.27
CA SER A 367 -8.00 -4.59 22.67
C SER A 367 -7.10 -4.97 21.49
N MET A 368 -7.07 -4.14 20.45
CA MET A 368 -6.33 -4.44 19.21
C MET A 368 -4.82 -4.64 19.44
N GLY A 369 -4.22 -4.00 20.43
CA GLY A 369 -2.84 -4.28 20.81
C GLY A 369 -2.64 -5.70 21.35
N VAL A 370 -3.60 -6.26 22.09
CA VAL A 370 -3.57 -7.65 22.55
C VAL A 370 -3.85 -8.60 21.38
N VAL A 371 -4.73 -8.25 20.47
CA VAL A 371 -4.96 -9.01 19.22
C VAL A 371 -3.66 -9.15 18.42
N LEU A 372 -2.92 -8.06 18.21
CA LEU A 372 -1.62 -8.08 17.54
C LEU A 372 -0.57 -8.90 18.29
N LEU A 373 -0.57 -8.87 19.62
CA LEU A 373 0.29 -9.71 20.46
C LEU A 373 0.01 -11.19 20.24
N LEU A 374 -1.25 -11.60 20.37
CA LEU A 374 -1.67 -12.99 20.20
C LEU A 374 -1.39 -13.49 18.78
N MET A 375 -1.70 -12.66 17.79
CA MET A 375 -1.37 -12.93 16.39
C MET A 375 0.14 -13.16 16.21
N THR A 376 0.98 -12.31 16.83
CA THR A 376 2.44 -12.47 16.80
C THR A 376 2.86 -13.82 17.39
N ILE A 377 2.31 -14.19 18.54
CA ILE A 377 2.62 -15.46 19.22
C ILE A 377 2.21 -16.64 18.34
N ILE A 378 0.99 -16.64 17.79
CA ILE A 378 0.49 -17.72 16.93
C ILE A 378 1.39 -17.88 15.70
N VAL A 379 1.72 -16.81 15.03
CA VAL A 379 2.61 -16.81 13.86
C VAL A 379 3.99 -17.36 14.24
N LYS A 380 4.56 -16.94 15.40
CA LYS A 380 5.85 -17.46 15.88
C LYS A 380 5.80 -18.96 16.20
N VAL A 381 4.71 -19.44 16.76
CA VAL A 381 4.51 -20.89 17.03
C VAL A 381 4.44 -21.67 15.72
N LEU A 382 3.72 -21.17 14.72
CA LEU A 382 3.62 -21.81 13.39
C LEU A 382 4.97 -21.88 12.66
N VAL A 383 5.79 -20.84 12.79
CA VAL A 383 7.13 -20.77 12.15
C VAL A 383 8.20 -21.47 13.00
N TYR A 384 7.91 -21.80 14.28
CA TYR A 384 8.88 -22.39 15.21
C TYR A 384 9.59 -23.65 14.69
N PRO A 385 8.92 -24.64 14.06
CA PRO A 385 9.61 -25.85 13.55
C PRO A 385 10.71 -25.54 12.54
N ALA A 386 10.48 -24.52 11.68
CA ALA A 386 11.46 -24.06 10.72
C ALA A 386 12.61 -23.30 11.40
N THR A 387 12.28 -22.42 12.35
CA THR A 387 13.25 -21.71 13.18
C THR A 387 14.15 -22.66 13.95
N TYR A 388 13.59 -23.74 14.54
CA TYR A 388 14.34 -24.77 15.24
C TYR A 388 15.31 -25.52 14.31
N LYS A 389 14.84 -25.95 13.12
CA LYS A 389 15.71 -26.63 12.14
C LYS A 389 16.86 -25.77 11.69
N SER A 390 16.63 -24.51 11.48
CA SER A 390 17.67 -23.54 11.09
C SER A 390 18.65 -23.26 12.23
N TYR A 391 18.15 -23.01 13.45
CA TYR A 391 18.99 -22.87 14.63
C TYR A 391 19.91 -24.11 14.78
N MET A 392 19.36 -25.31 14.64
CA MET A 392 20.12 -26.54 14.74
C MET A 392 21.18 -26.67 13.63
N SER A 393 20.89 -26.18 12.40
CA SER A 393 21.89 -26.11 11.33
C SER A 393 23.04 -25.16 11.69
N SER A 394 22.74 -23.99 12.24
CA SER A 394 23.73 -23.01 12.69
C SER A 394 24.54 -23.56 13.89
N ALA A 395 23.88 -24.27 14.82
CA ALA A 395 24.55 -24.92 15.93
C ALA A 395 25.55 -26.00 15.47
N LYS A 396 25.18 -26.79 14.47
CA LYS A 396 26.07 -27.79 13.85
C LYS A 396 27.30 -27.14 13.19
N MET A 397 27.13 -26.01 12.52
CA MET A 397 28.27 -25.26 11.96
C MET A 397 29.18 -24.72 13.05
N ARG A 398 28.58 -24.24 14.16
CA ARG A 398 29.34 -23.69 15.29
C ARG A 398 30.22 -24.72 16.00
N VAL A 399 29.72 -25.93 16.22
CA VAL A 399 30.52 -27.02 16.86
C VAL A 399 31.64 -27.51 15.98
N LEU A 400 31.62 -27.29 14.66
CA LEU A 400 32.70 -27.57 13.71
C LEU A 400 33.76 -26.46 13.64
N LYS A 401 33.60 -25.34 14.40
CA LYS A 401 34.53 -24.21 14.40
C LYS A 401 36.01 -24.60 14.66
N PRO A 402 36.35 -25.52 15.59
CA PRO A 402 37.75 -25.93 15.76
C PRO A 402 38.37 -26.45 14.44
N TYR A 403 37.67 -27.31 13.69
CA TYR A 403 38.15 -27.83 12.41
C TYR A 403 38.25 -26.75 11.31
N ILE A 404 37.37 -25.77 11.36
CA ILE A 404 37.42 -24.61 10.44
C ILE A 404 38.65 -23.74 10.78
N ASN A 405 38.98 -23.58 12.06
CA ASN A 405 40.18 -22.84 12.49
C ASN A 405 41.47 -23.53 12.01
N GLU A 406 41.53 -24.85 11.96
CA GLU A 406 42.64 -25.63 11.37
C GLU A 406 42.78 -25.34 9.87
N ILE A 407 41.67 -25.30 9.12
CA ILE A 407 41.66 -24.93 7.70
C ILE A 407 42.14 -23.46 7.54
N ASN A 408 41.70 -22.56 8.43
CA ASN A 408 42.10 -21.16 8.41
C ASN A 408 43.61 -20.98 8.64
N ALA A 409 44.18 -21.76 9.56
CA ALA A 409 45.63 -21.78 9.84
C ALA A 409 46.45 -22.33 8.66
N LYS A 410 45.89 -23.31 7.94
CA LYS A 410 46.51 -23.92 6.77
C LYS A 410 46.59 -22.95 5.58
N TYR A 411 45.61 -22.02 5.46
CA TYR A 411 45.52 -21.08 4.35
C TYR A 411 45.46 -19.62 4.85
N PRO A 412 46.58 -19.05 5.32
CA PRO A 412 46.61 -17.71 5.91
C PRO A 412 46.56 -16.58 4.87
N LYS A 413 46.95 -16.85 3.61
CA LYS A 413 47.06 -15.84 2.55
C LYS A 413 45.72 -15.55 1.88
N LYS A 414 45.51 -14.29 1.49
CA LYS A 414 44.30 -13.88 0.75
C LYS A 414 44.13 -14.59 -0.60
N GLU A 415 45.25 -14.93 -1.23
CA GLU A 415 45.30 -15.64 -2.52
C GLU A 415 44.73 -17.05 -2.46
N ASP A 416 44.78 -17.69 -1.27
CA ASP A 416 44.25 -19.03 -1.04
C ASP A 416 42.78 -19.04 -0.62
N ALA A 417 42.07 -17.91 -0.69
CA ALA A 417 40.67 -17.77 -0.25
C ALA A 417 39.74 -18.81 -0.89
N LEU A 418 39.94 -19.11 -2.19
CA LEU A 418 39.14 -20.10 -2.93
C LEU A 418 39.40 -21.53 -2.39
N LYS A 419 40.67 -21.91 -2.18
CA LYS A 419 41.02 -23.25 -1.63
C LYS A 419 40.48 -23.42 -0.22
N LYS A 420 40.58 -22.36 0.61
CA LYS A 420 40.03 -22.32 1.96
C LYS A 420 38.50 -22.52 1.94
N GLN A 421 37.79 -21.85 1.03
CA GLN A 421 36.35 -22.01 0.84
C GLN A 421 35.99 -23.43 0.41
N GLN A 422 36.72 -24.00 -0.54
CA GLN A 422 36.51 -25.36 -1.02
C GLN A 422 36.73 -26.41 0.11
N GLU A 423 37.81 -26.31 0.90
CA GLU A 423 38.06 -27.22 2.02
C GLU A 423 37.00 -27.06 3.14
N THR A 424 36.54 -25.82 3.41
CA THR A 424 35.47 -25.58 4.38
C THR A 424 34.15 -26.22 3.92
N MET A 425 33.81 -26.09 2.62
CA MET A 425 32.63 -26.72 2.04
C MET A 425 32.73 -28.25 2.04
N ALA A 426 33.92 -28.81 1.75
CA ALA A 426 34.19 -30.22 1.85
C ALA A 426 34.04 -30.74 3.29
N LEU A 427 34.51 -29.97 4.29
CA LEU A 427 34.32 -30.28 5.70
C LEU A 427 32.83 -30.36 6.05
N TYR A 428 32.03 -29.33 5.70
CA TYR A 428 30.59 -29.37 5.93
C TYR A 428 29.90 -30.55 5.26
N SER A 429 30.24 -30.85 4.02
CA SER A 429 29.73 -32.02 3.28
C SER A 429 30.09 -33.35 3.96
N LYS A 430 31.34 -33.48 4.49
CA LYS A 430 31.83 -34.65 5.22
C LYS A 430 31.00 -34.96 6.47
N TYR A 431 30.63 -33.90 7.22
CA TYR A 431 29.79 -34.01 8.43
C TYR A 431 28.28 -33.98 8.12
N GLY A 432 27.86 -33.81 6.85
CA GLY A 432 26.47 -33.75 6.43
C GLY A 432 25.74 -32.52 6.96
N VAL A 433 26.47 -31.40 7.06
CA VAL A 433 25.93 -30.07 7.47
C VAL A 433 25.77 -29.22 6.23
N SER A 434 24.62 -28.56 6.11
CA SER A 434 24.37 -27.62 5.00
C SER A 434 24.58 -26.17 5.48
N PRO A 435 25.47 -25.41 4.85
CA PRO A 435 25.64 -23.98 5.17
C PRO A 435 24.40 -23.15 4.82
N MET A 436 23.57 -23.58 3.88
CA MET A 436 22.31 -22.92 3.52
C MET A 436 21.24 -23.08 4.62
N GLY A 437 21.38 -24.03 5.55
CA GLY A 437 20.43 -24.19 6.64
C GLY A 437 20.37 -22.99 7.58
N GLY A 438 21.44 -22.19 7.66
CA GLY A 438 21.51 -21.00 8.51
C GLY A 438 20.67 -19.81 7.99
N CYS A 439 20.44 -19.69 6.68
CA CYS A 439 19.62 -18.62 6.10
C CYS A 439 18.13 -18.99 5.92
N LEU A 440 17.78 -20.26 6.17
CA LEU A 440 16.40 -20.76 6.03
C LEU A 440 15.36 -19.96 6.85
N PRO A 441 15.63 -19.49 8.09
CA PRO A 441 14.67 -18.64 8.82
C PRO A 441 14.35 -17.36 8.08
N MET A 442 15.35 -16.72 7.49
CA MET A 442 15.16 -15.49 6.75
C MET A 442 14.22 -15.70 5.56
N LEU A 443 14.39 -16.80 4.82
CA LEU A 443 13.53 -17.13 3.68
C LEU A 443 12.09 -17.44 4.09
N ILE A 444 11.87 -18.08 5.23
CA ILE A 444 10.52 -18.41 5.74
C ILE A 444 9.89 -17.21 6.44
N GLN A 445 10.69 -16.40 7.12
CA GLN A 445 10.23 -15.20 7.82
C GLN A 445 9.84 -14.08 6.84
N MET A 446 10.47 -14.00 5.65
CA MET A 446 10.24 -12.94 4.67
C MET A 446 8.76 -12.84 4.21
N PRO A 447 8.10 -13.92 3.76
CA PRO A 447 6.68 -13.84 3.40
C PRO A 447 5.79 -13.38 4.54
N VAL A 448 6.05 -13.85 5.77
CA VAL A 448 5.30 -13.45 6.96
C VAL A 448 5.52 -11.98 7.29
N PHE A 449 6.78 -11.52 7.22
CA PHE A 449 7.14 -10.12 7.44
C PHE A 449 6.43 -9.21 6.43
N MET A 450 6.47 -9.58 5.15
CA MET A 450 5.84 -8.82 4.07
C MET A 450 4.31 -8.87 4.14
N ALA A 451 3.73 -10.00 4.55
CA ALA A 451 2.29 -10.11 4.72
C ALA A 451 1.77 -9.06 5.72
N LEU A 452 2.40 -8.97 6.88
CA LEU A 452 2.00 -8.01 7.91
C LEU A 452 2.42 -6.57 7.58
N PHE A 453 3.52 -6.38 6.84
CA PHE A 453 3.92 -5.08 6.32
C PHE A 453 2.84 -4.45 5.43
N PHE A 454 2.15 -5.26 4.62
CA PHE A 454 1.05 -4.77 3.78
C PHE A 454 -0.30 -4.80 4.49
N PHE A 455 -0.54 -5.75 5.39
CA PHE A 455 -1.83 -5.88 6.06
C PHE A 455 -2.04 -4.80 7.14
N VAL A 456 -1.11 -4.67 8.10
CA VAL A 456 -1.31 -3.83 9.30
C VAL A 456 -1.60 -2.36 8.95
N PRO A 457 -0.90 -1.70 8.01
CA PRO A 457 -1.20 -0.33 7.62
C PRO A 457 -2.55 -0.13 6.91
N ASN A 458 -3.14 -1.21 6.38
CA ASN A 458 -4.43 -1.20 5.69
C ASN A 458 -5.58 -1.78 6.53
N ALA A 459 -5.29 -2.25 7.75
CA ALA A 459 -6.32 -2.74 8.66
C ALA A 459 -7.05 -1.56 9.32
N ILE A 460 -8.24 -1.23 8.81
CA ILE A 460 -9.05 -0.11 9.33
C ILE A 460 -9.49 -0.34 10.77
N GLU A 461 -9.55 -1.57 11.24
CA GLU A 461 -9.90 -1.96 12.61
C GLU A 461 -8.89 -1.47 13.65
N LEU A 462 -7.66 -1.16 13.21
CA LEU A 462 -6.62 -0.55 14.07
C LEU A 462 -6.76 0.97 14.19
N ARG A 463 -7.59 1.59 13.34
CA ARG A 463 -7.79 3.03 13.29
C ARG A 463 -8.43 3.53 14.58
N GLN A 464 -7.80 4.54 15.20
CA GLN A 464 -8.22 5.13 16.48
C GLN A 464 -8.28 4.14 17.66
N GLN A 465 -7.57 2.99 17.55
CA GLN A 465 -7.42 2.05 18.63
C GLN A 465 -6.15 2.37 19.43
N SER A 466 -6.34 2.74 20.70
CA SER A 466 -5.21 3.05 21.58
C SER A 466 -4.60 1.79 22.19
N PHE A 467 -3.27 1.80 22.39
CA PHE A 467 -2.58 0.76 23.11
C PHE A 467 -1.28 1.27 23.76
N LEU A 468 -1.09 1.01 25.07
CA LEU A 468 0.02 1.54 25.87
C LEU A 468 0.07 3.08 25.77
N TRP A 469 1.13 3.62 25.19
CA TRP A 469 1.33 5.07 24.98
C TRP A 469 0.87 5.55 23.61
N ALA A 470 0.60 4.65 22.64
CA ALA A 470 0.11 5.02 21.32
C ALA A 470 -1.39 5.32 21.39
N PRO A 471 -1.84 6.52 21.00
CA PRO A 471 -3.26 6.87 20.97
C PRO A 471 -4.00 6.18 19.81
N ASP A 472 -3.27 5.79 18.77
CA ASP A 472 -3.81 5.19 17.55
C ASP A 472 -2.79 4.21 16.95
N LEU A 473 -3.20 2.94 16.79
CA LEU A 473 -2.34 1.89 16.23
C LEU A 473 -2.20 1.98 14.70
N SER A 474 -3.07 2.69 14.02
CA SER A 474 -3.01 2.86 12.55
C SER A 474 -2.02 3.93 12.10
N THR A 475 -1.62 4.84 12.98
CA THR A 475 -0.66 5.92 12.71
C THR A 475 0.56 5.83 13.63
N TYR A 476 1.52 6.73 13.47
CA TYR A 476 2.73 6.75 14.31
C TYR A 476 2.46 7.29 15.71
N ASP A 477 3.22 6.79 16.70
CA ASP A 477 3.28 7.31 18.05
C ASP A 477 4.39 8.38 18.14
N ASP A 478 4.03 9.61 18.49
CA ASP A 478 4.94 10.76 18.58
C ASP A 478 5.25 11.14 20.04
N ILE A 479 5.92 10.24 20.75
CA ILE A 479 6.28 10.49 22.15
C ILE A 479 7.17 11.73 22.29
N ILE A 480 8.05 11.95 21.32
CA ILE A 480 8.89 13.15 21.23
C ILE A 480 8.56 13.84 19.92
N ASN A 481 8.06 15.07 20.01
CA ASN A 481 7.81 15.93 18.86
C ASN A 481 8.63 17.22 19.05
N TRP A 482 9.54 17.48 18.11
CA TRP A 482 10.42 18.68 18.16
C TRP A 482 9.93 19.80 17.24
N GLY A 483 8.78 19.63 16.56
CA GLY A 483 8.11 20.69 15.81
C GLY A 483 8.78 21.14 14.50
N THR A 484 10.03 20.72 14.24
CA THR A 484 10.78 21.04 13.02
C THR A 484 11.03 19.78 12.21
N ASN A 485 10.93 19.84 10.90
CA ASN A 485 11.14 18.68 10.05
C ASN A 485 12.63 18.42 9.83
N ILE A 486 13.17 17.34 10.46
CA ILE A 486 14.54 16.88 10.25
C ILE A 486 14.57 15.98 9.02
N PRO A 487 15.45 16.24 8.03
CA PRO A 487 15.55 15.41 6.84
C PRO A 487 15.67 13.93 7.17
N LEU A 488 14.88 13.08 6.52
CA LEU A 488 14.77 11.63 6.72
C LEU A 488 14.10 11.16 8.03
N LEU A 489 14.09 11.97 9.09
CA LEU A 489 13.53 11.57 10.40
C LEU A 489 12.13 12.18 10.63
N GLY A 490 11.82 13.31 9.98
CA GLY A 490 10.56 14.01 10.18
C GLY A 490 10.59 14.92 11.43
N ASN A 491 9.42 15.24 11.95
CA ASN A 491 9.25 16.15 13.10
C ASN A 491 9.07 15.45 14.45
N HIS A 492 9.14 14.11 14.48
CA HIS A 492 8.85 13.29 15.67
C HIS A 492 9.75 12.06 15.75
N LEU A 493 9.72 11.42 16.92
CA LEU A 493 10.30 10.09 17.13
C LEU A 493 9.22 9.15 17.69
N SER A 494 8.98 8.07 16.97
CA SER A 494 8.13 6.97 17.42
C SER A 494 8.89 6.07 18.40
N LEU A 495 8.32 5.85 19.59
CA LEU A 495 8.91 4.95 20.59
C LEU A 495 8.83 3.50 20.15
N PHE A 496 7.73 3.07 19.54
CA PHE A 496 7.65 1.70 19.01
C PHE A 496 8.68 1.46 17.91
N CYS A 497 8.93 2.43 17.04
CA CYS A 497 9.98 2.36 16.03
C CYS A 497 11.37 2.27 16.66
N LEU A 498 11.64 3.05 17.69
CA LEU A 498 12.91 3.01 18.43
C LEU A 498 13.12 1.66 19.10
N LEU A 499 12.09 1.13 19.79
CA LEU A 499 12.14 -0.18 20.46
C LEU A 499 12.33 -1.33 19.45
N PHE A 500 11.62 -1.28 18.30
CA PHE A 500 11.81 -2.21 17.20
C PHE A 500 13.27 -2.17 16.69
N SER A 501 13.81 -0.98 16.45
CA SER A 501 15.17 -0.82 15.91
C SER A 501 16.23 -1.30 16.91
N ILE A 502 16.10 -0.97 18.19
CA ILE A 502 16.99 -1.48 19.26
C ILE A 502 16.92 -3.02 19.32
N THR A 503 15.71 -3.58 19.30
CA THR A 503 15.52 -5.04 19.33
C THR A 503 16.13 -5.70 18.10
N ASN A 504 16.04 -5.08 16.94
CA ASN A 504 16.63 -5.58 15.71
C ASN A 504 18.17 -5.52 15.74
N ILE A 505 18.76 -4.43 16.29
CA ILE A 505 20.21 -4.34 16.54
C ILE A 505 20.66 -5.47 17.48
N LEU A 506 19.96 -5.67 18.59
CA LEU A 506 20.29 -6.73 19.57
C LEU A 506 20.19 -8.12 18.92
N ASN A 507 19.14 -8.37 18.13
CA ASN A 507 18.97 -9.62 17.40
C ASN A 507 20.10 -9.85 16.39
N THR A 508 20.48 -8.82 15.64
CA THR A 508 21.62 -8.87 14.69
C THR A 508 22.93 -9.17 15.42
N MET A 509 23.21 -8.46 16.52
CA MET A 509 24.41 -8.70 17.32
C MET A 509 24.46 -10.14 17.88
N TYR A 510 23.31 -10.64 18.35
CA TYR A 510 23.21 -12.00 18.88
C TYR A 510 23.41 -13.04 17.79
N THR A 511 22.79 -12.87 16.63
CA THR A 511 22.90 -13.76 15.47
C THR A 511 24.33 -13.78 14.90
N MET A 512 24.98 -12.62 14.81
CA MET A 512 26.38 -12.52 14.37
C MET A 512 27.35 -13.26 15.29
N LYS A 513 27.15 -13.15 16.62
CA LYS A 513 27.94 -13.94 17.58
C LYS A 513 27.75 -15.44 17.44
N GLN A 514 26.59 -15.88 16.95
CA GLN A 514 26.30 -17.30 16.72
C GLN A 514 26.82 -17.80 15.39
N GLN A 515 26.80 -16.96 14.36
CA GLN A 515 27.24 -17.28 13.00
C GLN A 515 28.71 -16.94 12.78
N ASP A 516 29.56 -16.91 13.83
CA ASP A 516 30.99 -16.63 13.72
C ASP A 516 31.64 -17.54 12.63
N MET A 517 31.21 -17.28 11.40
CA MET A 517 31.74 -17.87 10.17
C MET A 517 33.11 -17.23 9.98
N GLY A 518 34.12 -18.02 10.35
CA GLY A 518 35.51 -17.60 10.40
C GLY A 518 35.90 -16.61 9.32
N GLN A 519 36.63 -15.59 9.71
CA GLN A 519 37.40 -14.55 9.01
C GLN A 519 37.10 -14.21 7.52
N GLN A 520 36.16 -14.88 6.87
CA GLN A 520 35.84 -14.77 5.44
C GLN A 520 34.59 -13.96 5.13
N GLN A 521 34.15 -13.08 6.08
CA GLN A 521 33.15 -12.08 5.72
C GLN A 521 33.76 -11.09 4.76
N MET A 522 33.11 -10.88 3.60
CA MET A 522 33.50 -9.86 2.63
C MET A 522 33.70 -8.52 3.39
N PRO A 523 34.77 -7.76 3.10
CA PRO A 523 34.95 -6.44 3.67
C PRO A 523 33.69 -5.60 3.44
N GLY A 524 33.13 -5.04 4.50
CA GLY A 524 31.90 -4.25 4.44
C GLY A 524 30.61 -4.98 4.83
N MET A 525 30.52 -6.32 4.76
CA MET A 525 29.29 -7.05 5.13
C MET A 525 28.92 -6.87 6.60
N LYS A 526 29.91 -6.81 7.51
CA LYS A 526 29.67 -6.48 8.93
C LYS A 526 29.08 -5.08 9.08
N LEU A 527 29.63 -4.11 8.38
CA LEU A 527 29.14 -2.73 8.42
C LEU A 527 27.71 -2.64 7.92
N MET A 528 27.40 -3.28 6.79
CA MET A 528 26.06 -3.33 6.22
C MET A 528 25.05 -3.95 7.19
N MET A 529 25.41 -5.03 7.90
CA MET A 529 24.54 -5.68 8.87
C MET A 529 24.23 -4.81 10.10
N TYR A 530 25.08 -3.86 10.47
CA TYR A 530 24.81 -2.90 11.55
C TYR A 530 24.10 -1.63 11.05
N ILE A 531 24.39 -1.18 9.83
CA ILE A 531 23.75 0.01 9.25
C ILE A 531 22.26 -0.27 8.96
N MET A 532 21.92 -1.46 8.47
CA MET A 532 20.55 -1.79 8.08
C MET A 532 19.52 -1.61 9.22
N PRO A 533 19.73 -2.11 10.47
CA PRO A 533 18.82 -1.85 11.57
C PRO A 533 18.74 -0.37 11.98
N VAL A 534 19.82 0.40 11.82
CA VAL A 534 19.81 1.85 12.08
C VAL A 534 18.98 2.57 11.02
N MET A 535 19.08 2.14 9.75
CA MET A 535 18.26 2.68 8.66
C MET A 535 16.75 2.48 8.91
N PHE A 536 16.37 1.43 9.64
CA PHE A 536 14.96 1.19 9.97
C PHE A 536 14.35 2.31 10.81
N ILE A 537 15.11 3.02 11.65
CA ILE A 537 14.61 4.20 12.37
C ILE A 537 14.09 5.25 11.37
N PHE A 538 14.86 5.51 10.31
CA PHE A 538 14.48 6.52 9.32
C PHE A 538 13.33 6.06 8.40
N ILE A 539 13.25 4.77 8.12
CA ILE A 539 12.22 4.23 7.24
C ILE A 539 10.88 4.09 7.98
N PHE A 540 10.90 3.54 9.20
CA PHE A 540 9.70 3.15 9.93
C PHE A 540 9.20 4.18 10.94
N ASN A 541 9.91 5.30 11.13
CA ASN A 541 9.52 6.33 12.09
C ASN A 541 8.12 6.92 11.83
N GLY A 542 7.76 7.12 10.56
CA GLY A 542 6.44 7.60 10.14
C GLY A 542 5.42 6.50 9.83
N TYR A 543 5.73 5.21 10.13
CA TYR A 543 4.81 4.10 9.92
C TYR A 543 3.91 3.88 11.15
N SER A 544 2.83 3.09 10.94
CA SER A 544 1.86 2.80 11.99
C SER A 544 2.53 2.19 13.23
N SER A 545 2.12 2.67 14.40
CA SER A 545 2.58 2.17 15.70
C SER A 545 2.24 0.69 15.89
N GLY A 546 1.11 0.21 15.35
CA GLY A 546 0.74 -1.20 15.34
C GLY A 546 1.73 -2.09 14.60
N LEU A 547 2.24 -1.63 13.43
CA LEU A 547 3.27 -2.35 12.67
C LEU A 547 4.61 -2.38 13.42
N ASN A 548 5.03 -1.24 13.95
CA ASN A 548 6.26 -1.12 14.74
C ASN A 548 6.18 -1.98 16.02
N TYR A 549 5.04 -1.98 16.70
CA TYR A 549 4.75 -2.83 17.84
C TYR A 549 4.85 -4.30 17.51
N TYR A 550 4.21 -4.74 16.42
CA TYR A 550 4.31 -6.13 15.95
C TYR A 550 5.78 -6.54 15.72
N TYR A 551 6.57 -5.73 15.02
CA TYR A 551 7.97 -6.04 14.74
C TYR A 551 8.82 -6.04 16.02
N PHE A 552 8.57 -5.13 16.94
CA PHE A 552 9.21 -5.09 18.24
C PHE A 552 8.97 -6.39 19.02
N ILE A 553 7.72 -6.80 19.22
CA ILE A 553 7.36 -8.03 19.93
C ILE A 553 7.88 -9.28 19.20
N SER A 554 7.74 -9.31 17.88
CA SER A 554 8.26 -10.39 17.04
C SER A 554 9.78 -10.57 17.20
N GLY A 555 10.52 -9.47 17.29
CA GLY A 555 11.96 -9.44 17.58
C GLY A 555 12.30 -9.95 18.96
N LEU A 556 11.58 -9.50 20.00
CA LEU A 556 11.76 -9.97 21.38
C LEU A 556 11.53 -11.48 21.52
N ILE A 557 10.42 -11.98 20.96
CA ILE A 557 10.12 -13.43 20.95
C ILE A 557 11.23 -14.18 20.20
N GLY A 558 11.74 -13.61 19.10
CA GLY A 558 12.85 -14.19 18.34
C GLY A 558 14.12 -14.33 19.18
N ILE A 559 14.54 -13.27 19.89
CA ILE A 559 15.69 -13.27 20.79
C ILE A 559 15.48 -14.29 21.91
N LEU A 560 14.32 -14.30 22.57
CA LEU A 560 13.99 -15.22 23.65
C LEU A 560 14.07 -16.69 23.16
N THR A 561 13.50 -16.97 22.01
CA THR A 561 13.56 -18.30 21.37
C THR A 561 15.00 -18.73 21.13
N MET A 562 15.85 -17.86 20.58
CA MET A 562 17.26 -18.16 20.34
C MET A 562 18.04 -18.39 21.64
N VAL A 563 17.76 -17.61 22.70
CA VAL A 563 18.38 -17.80 24.03
C VAL A 563 17.99 -19.13 24.64
N ILE A 564 16.71 -19.50 24.58
CA ILE A 564 16.20 -20.80 25.07
C ILE A 564 16.86 -21.94 24.31
N LEU A 565 16.85 -21.90 22.98
CA LEU A 565 17.43 -22.94 22.14
C LEU A 565 18.94 -23.11 22.42
N ARG A 566 19.65 -22.00 22.66
CA ARG A 566 21.08 -22.04 23.00
C ARG A 566 21.34 -22.70 24.35
N LYS A 567 20.53 -22.39 25.37
CA LYS A 567 20.67 -23.01 26.71
C LYS A 567 20.31 -24.49 26.72
N THR A 568 19.37 -24.92 25.87
CA THR A 568 18.89 -26.30 25.81
C THR A 568 19.72 -27.19 24.88
N THR A 569 20.59 -26.62 24.03
CA THR A 569 21.42 -27.39 23.10
C THR A 569 22.76 -27.75 23.70
N ASP A 570 23.01 -29.03 23.92
CA ASP A 570 24.30 -29.56 24.37
C ASP A 570 25.27 -29.69 23.16
N GLU A 571 26.23 -28.77 23.08
CA GLU A 571 27.19 -28.69 21.99
C GLU A 571 28.13 -29.92 21.95
N LYS A 572 28.48 -30.54 23.12
CA LYS A 572 29.32 -31.73 23.16
C LYS A 572 28.59 -32.96 22.59
N LYS A 573 27.32 -33.10 22.97
CA LYS A 573 26.46 -34.17 22.43
C LYS A 573 26.22 -34.02 20.92
N LEU A 574 26.08 -32.77 20.48
CA LEU A 574 25.89 -32.45 19.07
C LEU A 574 27.13 -32.77 18.23
N LEU A 575 28.33 -32.45 18.75
CA LEU A 575 29.60 -32.80 18.09
C LEU A 575 29.79 -34.33 18.00
N ALA A 576 29.58 -35.05 19.11
CA ALA A 576 29.67 -36.51 19.12
C ALA A 576 28.72 -37.20 18.12
N MET A 577 27.47 -36.63 17.99
CA MET A 577 26.52 -37.12 17.01
C MET A 577 26.99 -36.88 15.56
N LEU A 578 27.63 -35.73 15.28
CA LEU A 578 28.18 -35.41 13.97
C LEU A 578 29.37 -36.32 13.62
N GLU A 579 30.24 -36.64 14.59
CA GLU A 579 31.35 -37.56 14.42
C GLU A 579 30.87 -38.98 14.10
N ALA A 580 29.92 -39.51 14.89
CA ALA A 580 29.31 -40.82 14.64
C ALA A 580 28.62 -40.86 13.25
N ARG A 581 28.02 -39.78 12.81
CA ARG A 581 27.41 -39.69 11.47
C ARG A 581 28.43 -39.65 10.35
N LYS A 582 29.57 -39.01 10.55
CA LYS A 582 30.71 -39.00 9.63
C LYS A 582 31.23 -40.42 9.42
N GLU A 583 31.44 -41.22 10.52
CA GLU A 583 31.90 -42.57 10.48
C GLU A 583 30.94 -43.49 9.71
N LYS A 584 29.63 -43.42 10.03
CA LYS A 584 28.58 -44.19 9.31
C LYS A 584 28.51 -43.85 7.82
N LYS A 585 28.74 -42.60 7.44
CA LYS A 585 28.74 -42.15 6.04
C LYS A 585 30.00 -42.63 5.30
N SER A 586 31.14 -42.68 5.98
CA SER A 586 32.39 -43.23 5.45
C SER A 586 32.28 -44.73 5.17
N GLN A 587 31.65 -45.49 6.09
CA GLN A 587 31.43 -46.92 5.93
C GLN A 587 30.42 -47.26 4.81
N LYS A 588 29.39 -46.42 4.61
CA LYS A 588 28.32 -46.69 3.63
C LYS A 588 28.68 -46.33 2.18
N ASN A 589 29.57 -45.37 1.96
CA ASN A 589 29.88 -44.84 0.63
C ASN A 589 31.23 -45.25 0.03
N GLY A 590 32.00 -46.15 0.68
CA GLY A 590 33.28 -46.62 0.13
C GLY A 590 34.20 -45.47 -0.39
N GLY A 591 34.12 -44.27 0.22
CA GLY A 591 34.95 -43.15 -0.16
C GLY A 591 34.47 -42.27 -1.34
N LYS A 592 33.32 -42.58 -1.98
CA LYS A 592 32.80 -41.75 -3.08
C LYS A 592 31.98 -40.53 -2.54
N PRO A 593 32.20 -39.32 -3.07
CA PRO A 593 31.37 -38.17 -2.68
C PRO A 593 29.92 -38.37 -3.12
N GLY A 594 28.99 -38.24 -2.16
CA GLY A 594 27.56 -38.46 -2.42
C GLY A 594 26.97 -37.45 -3.40
N GLY A 595 26.23 -37.97 -4.40
CA GLY A 595 25.54 -37.18 -5.42
C GLY A 595 24.37 -36.36 -4.87
N GLY A 596 24.62 -35.14 -4.40
CA GLY A 596 23.62 -34.18 -4.00
C GLY A 596 23.73 -32.90 -4.84
N LEU A 597 22.84 -31.91 -4.59
CA LEU A 597 22.84 -30.60 -5.26
C LEU A 597 24.24 -29.95 -5.28
N MET A 598 25.05 -30.18 -4.24
CA MET A 598 26.43 -29.69 -4.12
C MET A 598 27.40 -30.39 -5.09
N ALA A 599 27.24 -31.68 -5.36
CA ALA A 599 28.02 -32.36 -6.36
C ALA A 599 27.70 -31.87 -7.78
N LYS A 600 26.45 -31.48 -8.05
CA LYS A 600 26.04 -30.85 -9.31
C LYS A 600 26.62 -29.43 -9.45
N LEU A 601 26.62 -28.65 -8.36
CA LEU A 601 27.24 -27.31 -8.34
C LEU A 601 28.78 -27.41 -8.56
N GLU A 602 29.44 -28.37 -7.92
CA GLU A 602 30.87 -28.59 -8.09
C GLU A 602 31.21 -29.05 -9.51
N ALA A 603 30.35 -29.90 -10.12
CA ALA A 603 30.49 -30.31 -11.51
C ALA A 603 30.32 -29.12 -12.48
N LEU A 604 29.32 -28.26 -12.23
CA LEU A 604 29.11 -27.04 -13.03
C LEU A 604 30.27 -26.03 -12.88
N GLN A 605 30.84 -25.87 -11.67
CA GLN A 605 32.01 -25.02 -11.47
C GLN A 605 33.24 -25.57 -12.20
N LYS A 606 33.52 -26.85 -12.12
CA LYS A 606 34.62 -27.51 -12.86
C LYS A 606 34.44 -27.37 -14.38
N GLU A 607 33.21 -27.43 -14.86
CA GLU A 607 32.91 -27.26 -16.27
C GLU A 607 33.12 -25.79 -16.72
N GLN A 608 32.74 -24.82 -15.87
CA GLN A 608 33.02 -23.40 -16.11
C GLN A 608 34.54 -23.09 -16.10
N GLU A 609 35.29 -23.65 -15.14
CA GLU A 609 36.74 -23.49 -15.08
C GLU A 609 37.42 -24.08 -16.34
N ARG A 610 36.98 -25.26 -16.79
CA ARG A 610 37.45 -25.88 -18.01
C ARG A 610 37.17 -25.04 -19.25
N LEU A 611 35.96 -24.48 -19.36
CA LEU A 611 35.57 -23.60 -20.44
C LEU A 611 36.36 -22.27 -20.42
N GLN A 612 36.68 -21.74 -19.24
CA GLN A 612 37.55 -20.56 -19.11
C GLN A 612 39.00 -20.86 -19.51
N GLN A 613 39.55 -22.00 -19.11
CA GLN A 613 40.89 -22.44 -19.52
C GLN A 613 40.97 -22.68 -21.04
N GLU A 614 39.93 -23.29 -21.63
CA GLU A 614 39.87 -23.45 -23.10
C GLU A 614 39.78 -22.14 -23.84
N ARG A 615 39.06 -21.14 -23.29
CA ARG A 615 39.02 -19.76 -23.87
C ARG A 615 40.35 -19.05 -23.74
N MET A 616 41.04 -19.16 -22.60
CA MET A 616 42.39 -18.57 -22.44
C MET A 616 43.44 -19.23 -23.33
N ASN A 617 43.34 -20.51 -23.61
CA ASN A 617 44.25 -21.22 -24.51
C ASN A 617 43.95 -20.94 -25.98
N LYS A 618 42.69 -20.64 -26.35
CA LYS A 618 42.34 -20.18 -27.72
C LYS A 618 42.68 -18.74 -28.01
N GLY A 619 42.83 -17.91 -26.97
CA GLY A 619 43.27 -16.50 -27.11
C GLY A 619 44.80 -16.32 -27.17
N LYS A 620 45.59 -17.41 -27.05
CA LYS A 620 47.05 -17.43 -27.15
C LYS A 620 47.58 -18.07 -28.45
N LYS A 621 46.70 -18.46 -29.33
CA LYS A 621 46.99 -18.81 -30.72
C LYS A 621 46.44 -17.69 -31.63
#